data_0ef278a28d31807fc0659c8160bc209d
#
_entry.id   0ef278a28d31807fc0659c8160bc209d
#
_cell.length_a   1.000
_cell.length_b   1.000
_cell.length_c   1.000
_cell.angle_alpha   90.00
_cell.angle_beta   90.00
_cell.angle_gamma   90.00
#
_symmetry.space_group_name_H-M   'P 1'
#
loop_
_entity.id
_entity.type
_entity.pdbx_description
1 polymer ?
#
loop_
_entity_poly.entity_id
_entity_poly.type
_entity_poly.pdbx_seq_one_letter_code
_entity_poly.pdbx_strand_id
1 'polypeptide(L)'
;MNEQDEYLENYSSTTPKEKECKVNAEIYRYHKIYMSYLDLYFCVIDFNQTIFISVSDENNELNDLQASYPLKYEDADNTVCLVGEPNSYGNDIARLLGNKFKIPFYVSVNVDESDENLTNFIFSSCLDILKPIFKNRC
;
A
#
# COMPACT_ATOMS: atom_id res chain seq x y z
N MET A 1 36.85 5.52 8.69
CA MET A 1 35.97 6.06 9.20
C MET A 1 35.17 6.53 8.43
N ASN A 2 34.29 6.83 8.85
CA ASN A 2 33.49 7.13 8.21
C ASN A 2 33.01 8.39 8.54
N GLU A 3 33.29 9.37 7.78
CA GLU A 3 32.82 10.65 7.92
C GLU A 3 31.35 10.67 7.83
N GLN A 4 30.78 9.78 7.09
CA GLN A 4 29.39 9.75 6.94
C GLN A 4 28.66 9.39 8.17
N ASP A 5 29.17 8.45 8.90
CA ASP A 5 28.55 8.01 10.14
C ASP A 5 28.62 9.12 11.16
N GLU A 6 29.72 9.81 11.24
CA GLU A 6 29.82 10.90 12.15
C GLU A 6 28.86 11.99 11.81
N TYR A 7 28.74 12.24 10.55
CA TYR A 7 27.87 13.28 10.11
C TYR A 7 26.42 12.96 10.46
N LEU A 8 26.01 11.75 10.26
CA LEU A 8 24.67 11.34 10.58
C LEU A 8 24.41 11.42 12.07
N GLU A 9 25.35 11.04 12.86
CA GLU A 9 25.15 11.12 14.28
C GLU A 9 25.00 12.53 14.74
N ASN A 10 25.83 13.41 14.24
CA ASN A 10 25.72 14.79 14.62
C ASN A 10 24.41 15.37 14.23
N TYR A 11 23.97 15.04 13.03
CA TYR A 11 22.72 15.55 12.54
C TYR A 11 21.58 15.07 13.43
N SER A 12 21.58 13.84 13.76
CA SER A 12 20.48 13.30 14.52
C SER A 12 20.48 13.84 15.94
N SER A 13 21.62 14.20 16.46
CA SER A 13 21.64 14.67 17.82
C SER A 13 21.20 16.13 17.91
N THR A 14 21.21 16.84 16.80
CA THR A 14 20.87 18.24 16.88
C THR A 14 19.42 18.54 16.59
N THR A 15 18.79 17.72 15.78
CA THR A 15 17.47 18.08 15.43
C THR A 15 16.36 17.29 16.02
N PRO A 16 16.56 16.10 16.39
CA PRO A 16 15.45 15.25 16.63
C PRO A 16 14.51 15.64 17.69
N LYS A 17 14.99 16.30 18.68
CA LYS A 17 14.13 16.51 19.73
C LYS A 17 12.99 17.34 19.41
N GLU A 18 13.21 18.32 18.71
CA GLU A 18 12.15 19.19 18.40
C GLU A 18 11.23 18.64 17.44
N LYS A 19 11.76 17.74 16.66
CA LYS A 19 10.92 17.30 15.64
C LYS A 19 10.30 16.03 15.91
N GLU A 20 10.23 15.62 17.05
CA GLU A 20 9.65 14.42 17.30
C GLU A 20 8.35 14.25 16.67
N CYS A 21 8.30 13.98 15.48
CA CYS A 21 7.12 13.54 14.81
C CYS A 21 6.93 12.11 15.09
N LYS A 22 6.07 11.79 15.97
CA LYS A 22 5.74 10.42 16.16
C LYS A 22 4.86 10.03 15.02
N VAL A 23 5.40 9.28 14.10
CA VAL A 23 4.60 8.73 13.04
C VAL A 23 3.89 7.54 13.65
N ASN A 24 2.61 7.68 13.87
CA ASN A 24 1.84 6.56 14.37
C ASN A 24 1.41 5.74 13.17
N ALA A 25 2.27 4.87 12.74
CA ALA A 25 1.94 3.96 11.65
C ALA A 25 1.86 2.55 12.20
N GLU A 26 0.90 1.80 11.76
CA GLU A 26 0.77 0.40 12.14
C GLU A 26 0.97 -0.47 10.92
N ILE A 27 1.69 -1.54 11.06
CA ILE A 27 2.01 -2.43 9.96
C ILE A 27 1.36 -3.77 10.19
N TYR A 28 0.63 -4.26 9.18
CA TYR A 28 -0.04 -5.54 9.24
C TYR A 28 0.48 -6.40 8.11
N ARG A 29 0.76 -7.66 8.38
CA ARG A 29 1.24 -8.57 7.36
C ARG A 29 0.37 -9.81 7.34
N TYR A 30 0.03 -10.25 6.13
CA TYR A 30 -0.83 -11.40 5.95
C TYR A 30 -0.29 -12.27 4.83
N HIS A 31 -0.59 -13.55 4.91
CA HIS A 31 -0.19 -14.51 3.88
C HIS A 31 -1.44 -15.28 3.49
N LYS A 32 -1.70 -15.35 2.22
CA LYS A 32 -2.83 -16.11 1.69
C LYS A 32 -2.37 -16.97 0.52
N ILE A 33 -3.07 -18.05 0.28
CA ILE A 33 -2.74 -18.95 -0.82
C ILE A 33 -3.89 -18.92 -1.80
N TYR A 34 -3.59 -18.62 -3.06
CA TYR A 34 -4.58 -18.56 -4.11
C TYR A 34 -4.58 -19.89 -4.86
N MET A 35 -5.74 -20.53 -4.95
CA MET A 35 -5.93 -21.78 -5.70
C MET A 35 -4.94 -22.89 -5.31
N SER A 36 -4.50 -22.90 -4.09
CA SER A 36 -3.61 -23.91 -3.53
C SER A 36 -2.20 -23.93 -4.13
N TYR A 37 -1.85 -22.96 -4.98
CA TYR A 37 -0.52 -23.00 -5.57
C TYR A 37 0.24 -21.68 -5.52
N LEU A 38 -0.43 -20.58 -5.34
CA LEU A 38 0.24 -19.30 -5.38
C LEU A 38 0.20 -18.61 -4.00
N ASP A 39 1.37 -18.41 -3.44
CA ASP A 39 1.47 -17.75 -2.15
C ASP A 39 1.47 -16.23 -2.36
N LEU A 40 0.59 -15.55 -1.69
CA LEU A 40 0.51 -14.10 -1.77
C LEU A 40 0.78 -13.49 -0.41
N TYR A 41 1.61 -12.49 -0.41
CA TYR A 41 2.01 -11.80 0.81
C TYR A 41 1.48 -10.37 0.78
N PHE A 42 0.71 -10.03 1.78
CA PHE A 42 0.09 -8.71 1.86
C PHE A 42 0.74 -7.91 2.97
N CYS A 43 1.07 -6.69 2.70
CA CYS A 43 1.60 -5.79 3.72
C CYS A 43 0.77 -4.53 3.68
N VAL A 44 0.21 -4.15 4.81
CA VAL A 44 -0.58 -2.94 4.91
C VAL A 44 0.09 -2.02 5.92
N ILE A 45 0.32 -0.79 5.54
CA ILE A 45 0.83 0.21 6.47
C ILE A 45 -0.25 1.27 6.62
N ASP A 46 -0.76 1.38 7.83
CA ASP A 46 -1.82 2.31 8.13
C ASP A 46 -1.24 3.58 8.71
N PHE A 47 -1.26 4.67 7.92
CA PHE A 47 -0.77 5.97 8.36
C PHE A 47 -1.90 6.82 8.90
N ASN A 48 -3.07 6.22 9.12
CA ASN A 48 -4.27 6.87 9.63
C ASN A 48 -5.02 7.67 8.57
N GLN A 49 -4.40 8.58 7.88
CA GLN A 49 -5.07 9.35 6.84
C GLN A 49 -4.81 8.78 5.45
N THR A 50 -3.90 7.87 5.34
CA THR A 50 -3.53 7.23 4.08
C THR A 50 -3.14 5.80 4.38
N ILE A 51 -3.41 4.91 3.47
CA ILE A 51 -3.01 3.52 3.63
C ILE A 51 -2.16 3.09 2.44
N PHE A 52 -1.07 2.41 2.73
CA PHE A 52 -0.26 1.74 1.73
C PHE A 52 -0.54 0.25 1.84
N ILE A 53 -0.83 -0.39 0.71
CA ILE A 53 -1.02 -1.83 0.72
C ILE A 53 -0.24 -2.43 -0.43
N SER A 54 0.54 -3.45 -0.17
CA SER A 54 1.28 -4.13 -1.22
C SER A 54 0.94 -5.61 -1.21
N VAL A 55 0.92 -6.18 -2.40
CA VAL A 55 0.67 -7.59 -2.61
C VAL A 55 1.80 -8.10 -3.46
N SER A 56 2.47 -9.15 -3.02
CA SER A 56 3.58 -9.70 -3.77
C SER A 56 3.58 -11.21 -3.68
N ASP A 57 4.25 -11.83 -4.62
CA ASP A 57 4.48 -13.26 -4.57
C ASP A 57 5.90 -13.48 -4.02
N GLU A 58 6.44 -14.64 -4.21
CA GLU A 58 7.74 -14.96 -3.64
C GLU A 58 8.89 -14.14 -4.19
N ASN A 59 8.71 -13.51 -5.34
CA ASN A 59 9.80 -12.77 -5.95
C ASN A 59 10.07 -11.44 -5.26
N ASN A 60 9.07 -10.90 -4.58
CA ASN A 60 9.25 -9.67 -3.82
C ASN A 60 9.78 -8.49 -4.60
N GLU A 61 9.44 -8.36 -5.85
CA GLU A 61 9.89 -7.23 -6.64
C GLU A 61 8.85 -6.14 -6.63
N LEU A 62 9.28 -4.90 -6.53
CA LEU A 62 8.35 -3.78 -6.56
C LEU A 62 8.31 -3.25 -7.98
N ASN A 63 7.33 -3.66 -8.74
CA ASN A 63 7.19 -3.27 -10.13
C ASN A 63 5.99 -2.39 -10.39
N ASP A 64 5.21 -2.08 -9.40
CA ASP A 64 3.97 -1.38 -9.59
C ASP A 64 3.68 -0.52 -8.37
N LEU A 65 3.27 0.70 -8.57
CA LEU A 65 2.83 1.54 -7.47
C LEU A 65 1.81 2.52 -8.03
N GLN A 66 0.61 2.44 -7.53
CA GLN A 66 -0.50 3.27 -7.98
C GLN A 66 -1.03 4.04 -6.78
N ALA A 67 -1.43 5.26 -6.99
CA ALA A 67 -2.01 6.07 -5.94
C ALA A 67 -3.44 6.40 -6.30
N SER A 68 -4.31 6.43 -5.33
CA SER A 68 -5.67 6.86 -5.54
C SER A 68 -6.04 7.84 -4.45
N TYR A 69 -7.01 8.68 -4.74
CA TYR A 69 -7.48 9.65 -3.79
C TYR A 69 -8.98 9.83 -3.99
N PRO A 70 -9.70 10.19 -2.93
CA PRO A 70 -11.14 10.32 -3.04
C PRO A 70 -11.49 11.56 -3.87
N LEU A 71 -12.45 11.42 -4.76
CA LEU A 71 -12.89 12.53 -5.57
C LEU A 71 -14.33 12.83 -5.24
N LYS A 72 -14.69 14.08 -5.46
CA LYS A 72 -16.03 14.52 -5.22
C LYS A 72 -16.97 13.95 -6.25
N TYR A 73 -16.49 13.74 -7.47
CA TYR A 73 -17.33 13.28 -8.56
C TYR A 73 -16.88 11.90 -9.01
N GLU A 74 -17.83 11.00 -9.14
CA GLU A 74 -17.51 9.62 -9.47
C GLU A 74 -16.98 9.43 -10.87
N ASP A 75 -17.26 10.35 -11.76
CA ASP A 75 -16.82 10.20 -13.13
C ASP A 75 -15.37 10.58 -13.36
N ALA A 76 -14.71 11.15 -12.42
CA ALA A 76 -13.36 11.61 -12.63
C ALA A 76 -12.37 10.50 -12.28
N ASP A 77 -11.23 10.53 -12.95
CA ASP A 77 -10.17 9.58 -12.70
C ASP A 77 -9.51 9.93 -11.38
N ASN A 78 -9.49 9.01 -10.47
CA ASN A 78 -8.94 9.24 -9.14
C ASN A 78 -7.63 8.51 -8.90
N THR A 79 -6.93 8.10 -9.97
CA THR A 79 -5.68 7.36 -9.79
C THR A 79 -4.53 8.02 -10.52
N VAL A 80 -3.33 7.79 -10.00
CA VAL A 80 -2.10 8.22 -10.62
C VAL A 80 -1.14 7.05 -10.59
N CYS A 81 -0.54 6.74 -11.72
CA CYS A 81 0.45 5.67 -11.78
C CYS A 81 1.81 6.25 -11.44
N LEU A 82 2.43 5.77 -10.37
CA LEU A 82 3.74 6.23 -9.95
C LEU A 82 4.85 5.33 -10.47
N VAL A 83 4.62 4.03 -10.52
CA VAL A 83 5.59 3.07 -11.05
C VAL A 83 4.79 2.02 -11.78
N GLY A 84 5.23 1.62 -12.94
CA GLY A 84 4.59 0.54 -13.69
C GLY A 84 3.65 1.05 -14.76
N GLU A 85 2.56 0.35 -14.98
CA GLU A 85 1.64 0.64 -16.06
C GLU A 85 0.35 1.26 -15.55
N PRO A 86 -0.14 2.29 -16.22
CA PRO A 86 -1.38 2.92 -15.75
C PRO A 86 -2.62 2.03 -15.85
N ASN A 87 -2.55 0.98 -16.65
CA ASN A 87 -3.69 0.08 -16.77
C ASN A 87 -3.52 -1.22 -16.00
N SER A 88 -2.65 -1.20 -14.99
CA SER A 88 -2.37 -2.42 -14.24
C SER A 88 -3.51 -2.79 -13.32
N TYR A 89 -3.48 -4.01 -12.81
CA TYR A 89 -4.45 -4.45 -11.84
C TYR A 89 -4.33 -3.63 -10.55
N GLY A 90 -3.11 -3.17 -10.24
CA GLY A 90 -2.91 -2.30 -9.10
C GLY A 90 -3.68 -1.01 -9.24
N ASN A 91 -3.76 -0.48 -10.46
CA ASN A 91 -4.51 0.73 -10.70
C ASN A 91 -6.00 0.50 -10.43
N ASP A 92 -6.54 -0.61 -10.91
CA ASP A 92 -7.94 -0.92 -10.69
C ASP A 92 -8.25 -1.08 -9.20
N ILE A 93 -7.39 -1.76 -8.49
CA ILE A 93 -7.57 -2.00 -7.06
C ILE A 93 -7.47 -0.66 -6.31
N ALA A 94 -6.50 0.17 -6.67
CA ALA A 94 -6.35 1.47 -6.02
C ALA A 94 -7.60 2.33 -6.20
N ARG A 95 -8.14 2.33 -7.41
CA ARG A 95 -9.32 3.13 -7.71
C ARG A 95 -10.50 2.64 -6.90
N LEU A 96 -10.69 1.33 -6.86
CA LEU A 96 -11.83 0.77 -6.13
C LEU A 96 -11.71 1.00 -4.63
N LEU A 97 -10.52 0.87 -4.08
CA LEU A 97 -10.32 1.07 -2.65
C LEU A 97 -10.49 2.54 -2.28
N GLY A 98 -9.96 3.44 -3.10
CA GLY A 98 -10.12 4.87 -2.85
C GLY A 98 -11.58 5.28 -2.89
N ASN A 99 -12.35 4.71 -3.82
CA ASN A 99 -13.77 5.03 -3.91
C ASN A 99 -14.56 4.44 -2.75
N LYS A 100 -14.17 3.26 -2.30
CA LYS A 100 -14.92 2.61 -1.25
C LYS A 100 -14.67 3.22 0.12
N PHE A 101 -13.42 3.47 0.45
CA PHE A 101 -13.06 3.91 1.80
C PHE A 101 -12.90 5.42 1.92
N LYS A 102 -12.88 6.13 0.81
CA LYS A 102 -12.86 7.60 0.79
C LYS A 102 -11.64 8.22 1.45
N ILE A 103 -10.50 7.54 1.35
CA ILE A 103 -9.23 8.10 1.77
C ILE A 103 -8.20 7.77 0.70
N PRO A 104 -7.05 8.44 0.68
CA PRO A 104 -6.01 8.11 -0.29
C PRO A 104 -5.39 6.75 -0.02
N PHE A 105 -5.10 6.03 -1.09
CA PHE A 105 -4.44 4.74 -1.01
C PHE A 105 -3.22 4.71 -1.91
N TYR A 106 -2.19 4.03 -1.47
CA TYR A 106 -1.06 3.67 -2.31
C TYR A 106 -1.09 2.15 -2.42
N VAL A 107 -1.19 1.65 -3.64
CA VAL A 107 -1.37 0.22 -3.86
C VAL A 107 -0.27 -0.29 -4.79
N SER A 108 0.37 -1.36 -4.39
CA SER A 108 1.44 -1.97 -5.15
C SER A 108 1.10 -3.45 -5.34
N VAL A 109 0.80 -3.86 -6.56
CA VAL A 109 0.47 -5.25 -6.85
C VAL A 109 1.57 -5.82 -7.73
N ASN A 110 2.38 -6.67 -7.15
CA ASN A 110 3.58 -7.19 -7.79
C ASN A 110 3.49 -8.69 -7.96
N VAL A 111 2.56 -9.10 -8.79
CA VAL A 111 2.30 -10.51 -9.04
C VAL A 111 2.31 -10.73 -10.54
N ASP A 112 3.01 -11.76 -10.97
CA ASP A 112 3.18 -12.02 -12.39
C ASP A 112 1.95 -12.57 -13.08
N GLU A 113 1.08 -13.20 -12.38
CA GLU A 113 -0.07 -13.80 -13.00
C GLU A 113 -1.06 -12.74 -13.47
N SER A 114 -1.54 -12.87 -14.67
CA SER A 114 -2.55 -11.94 -15.13
C SER A 114 -3.82 -12.71 -15.36
N ASP A 115 -4.54 -12.92 -14.33
CA ASP A 115 -5.74 -13.72 -14.34
C ASP A 115 -6.80 -12.87 -13.66
N GLU A 116 -7.94 -12.74 -14.28
CA GLU A 116 -9.00 -11.93 -13.76
C GLU A 116 -9.48 -12.47 -12.41
N ASN A 117 -9.49 -13.78 -12.26
CA ASN A 117 -9.90 -14.37 -11.00
C ASN A 117 -8.89 -14.07 -9.89
N LEU A 118 -7.62 -13.98 -10.25
CA LEU A 118 -6.60 -13.61 -9.28
C LEU A 118 -6.79 -12.16 -8.85
N THR A 119 -7.11 -11.28 -9.78
CA THR A 119 -7.35 -9.89 -9.44
C THR A 119 -8.54 -9.78 -8.48
N ASN A 120 -9.60 -10.51 -8.74
CA ASN A 120 -10.76 -10.51 -7.86
C ASN A 120 -10.43 -11.06 -6.49
N PHE A 121 -9.59 -12.09 -6.44
CA PHE A 121 -9.16 -12.66 -5.16
C PHE A 121 -8.33 -11.65 -4.38
N ILE A 122 -7.43 -10.95 -5.05
CA ILE A 122 -6.58 -9.95 -4.40
C ILE A 122 -7.45 -8.80 -3.86
N PHE A 123 -8.38 -8.32 -4.66
CA PHE A 123 -9.24 -7.22 -4.23
C PHE A 123 -10.10 -7.65 -3.04
N SER A 124 -10.68 -8.84 -3.12
CA SER A 124 -11.50 -9.37 -2.04
C SER A 124 -10.67 -9.54 -0.76
N SER A 125 -9.44 -10.01 -0.90
CA SER A 125 -8.54 -10.17 0.24
C SER A 125 -8.20 -8.82 0.85
N CYS A 126 -7.96 -7.81 0.02
CA CYS A 126 -7.70 -6.47 0.51
C CYS A 126 -8.89 -5.94 1.31
N LEU A 127 -10.09 -6.19 0.84
CA LEU A 127 -11.27 -5.77 1.57
C LEU A 127 -11.37 -6.46 2.92
N ASP A 128 -11.11 -7.76 2.95
CA ASP A 128 -11.18 -8.52 4.19
C ASP A 128 -10.15 -8.02 5.20
N ILE A 129 -8.98 -7.65 4.72
CA ILE A 129 -7.92 -7.15 5.59
C ILE A 129 -8.25 -5.75 6.08
N LEU A 130 -8.78 -4.91 5.22
CA LEU A 130 -9.02 -3.51 5.54
C LEU A 130 -10.25 -3.27 6.41
N LYS A 131 -11.27 -4.09 6.26
CA LYS A 131 -12.49 -3.89 7.03
C LYS A 131 -12.28 -3.82 8.54
N PRO A 132 -11.55 -4.74 9.15
CA PRO A 132 -11.32 -4.64 10.58
C PRO A 132 -10.52 -3.40 10.96
N ILE A 133 -9.58 -2.99 10.10
CA ILE A 133 -8.76 -1.83 10.37
C ILE A 133 -9.64 -0.58 10.43
N PHE A 134 -10.54 -0.43 9.46
CA PHE A 134 -11.43 0.72 9.43
C PHE A 134 -12.49 0.65 10.53
N LYS A 135 -12.91 -0.54 10.89
CA LYS A 135 -13.90 -0.68 11.92
C LYS A 135 -13.37 -0.24 13.27
N ASN A 136 -12.09 -0.42 13.50
CA ASN A 136 -11.48 -0.05 14.76
C ASN A 136 -11.11 1.43 14.84
N ARG A 137 -11.34 2.15 13.76
CA ARG A 137 -11.13 3.59 13.78
C ARG A 137 -12.41 4.20 14.24
N CYS A 138 -12.40 4.99 15.17
CA CYS A 138 -13.62 5.65 15.57
C CYS A 138 -13.51 7.09 15.54
#